data_3ea4deca6e12629118984c51850aae7f
#
_entry.id   3ea4deca6e12629118984c51850aae7f
#
_cell.length_a   1.000
_cell.length_b   1.000
_cell.length_c   1.000
_cell.angle_alpha   90.00
_cell.angle_beta   90.00
_cell.angle_gamma   90.00
#
_symmetry.space_group_name_H-M   'P 1'
#
loop_
_entity.id
_entity.type
_entity.pdbx_description
1 polymer ?
#
loop_
_entity_poly.entity_id
_entity_poly.type
_entity_poly.pdbx_seq_one_letter_code
_entity_poly.pdbx_strand_id
1 'polypeptide(L)'
;MQHSIFGTDGIRGRVGLEPITALSLAKIGYCFAKEMFGDDKGVVIIGHDGRESSDMIIKNLSKGISAQGSEVKNSGLASTPSIAAYLNIKSTASLVGIQVTASHNSYKDNGMKFFNHTGFKISQTNESNINSLFHNLESMNYQDVVIRESDISIKETYLEFIKNYISTKLPILHKNSKKLFVIFDCSNGAL
;
A
#
# COMPACT_ATOMS: atom_id res chain seq x y z
N MET A 1 -5.46 15.05 24.23
CA MET A 1 -4.82 13.93 23.49
C MET A 1 -5.13 14.13 22.01
N GLN A 2 -4.11 14.17 21.17
CA GLN A 2 -4.31 14.24 19.71
C GLN A 2 -4.92 12.92 19.22
N HIS A 3 -5.97 13.00 18.42
CA HIS A 3 -6.61 11.81 17.85
C HIS A 3 -5.64 11.09 16.88
N SER A 4 -5.53 9.77 17.03
CA SER A 4 -4.75 8.95 16.08
C SER A 4 -5.40 8.98 14.69
N ILE A 5 -4.57 9.20 13.65
CA ILE A 5 -5.01 9.05 12.26
C ILE A 5 -5.11 7.57 11.85
N PHE A 6 -4.49 6.65 12.63
CA PHE A 6 -4.54 5.21 12.38
C PHE A 6 -5.76 4.58 13.06
N GLY A 7 -6.45 3.73 12.30
CA GLY A 7 -7.42 2.78 12.81
C GLY A 7 -6.80 1.41 13.07
N THR A 8 -7.63 0.37 13.18
CA THR A 8 -7.18 -1.01 13.42
C THR A 8 -6.28 -1.56 12.32
N ASP A 9 -6.52 -1.17 11.06
CA ASP A 9 -5.81 -1.70 9.90
C ASP A 9 -5.49 -0.58 8.90
N GLY A 10 -4.54 0.27 9.27
CA GLY A 10 -4.11 1.42 8.48
C GLY A 10 -4.98 2.68 8.71
N ILE A 11 -4.95 3.58 7.75
CA ILE A 11 -5.70 4.85 7.76
C ILE A 11 -6.87 4.71 6.81
N ARG A 12 -8.09 5.05 7.25
CA ARG A 12 -9.29 5.03 6.41
C ARG A 12 -10.16 6.22 6.71
N GLY A 13 -10.88 6.69 5.70
CA GLY A 13 -11.84 7.76 5.86
C GLY A 13 -12.58 8.09 4.58
N ARG A 14 -13.52 9.01 4.71
CA ARG A 14 -14.25 9.55 3.57
C ARG A 14 -13.31 10.47 2.76
N VAL A 15 -13.26 10.25 1.46
CA VAL A 15 -12.45 11.06 0.55
C VAL A 15 -12.89 12.52 0.60
N GLY A 16 -11.92 13.43 0.74
CA GLY A 16 -12.14 14.86 0.89
C GLY A 16 -12.33 15.34 2.33
N LEU A 17 -12.44 14.42 3.30
CA LEU A 17 -12.44 14.73 4.74
C LEU A 17 -11.15 14.22 5.39
N GLU A 18 -10.76 14.85 6.50
CA GLU A 18 -9.59 14.39 7.27
C GLU A 18 -9.76 12.93 7.72
N PRO A 19 -8.71 12.11 7.60
CA PRO A 19 -7.35 12.44 7.13
C PRO A 19 -7.13 12.20 5.61
N ILE A 20 -8.18 12.02 4.81
CA ILE A 20 -8.10 11.73 3.36
C ILE A 20 -8.28 13.02 2.55
N THR A 21 -7.51 14.05 2.86
CA THR A 21 -7.40 15.31 2.12
C THR A 21 -6.05 15.39 1.39
N ALA A 22 -5.94 16.23 0.36
CA ALA A 22 -4.69 16.35 -0.40
C ALA A 22 -3.49 16.72 0.48
N LEU A 23 -3.69 17.66 1.43
CA LEU A 23 -2.63 18.08 2.35
C LEU A 23 -2.24 16.96 3.31
N SER A 24 -3.22 16.33 3.95
CA SER A 24 -2.95 15.25 4.91
C SER A 24 -2.32 14.04 4.25
N LEU A 25 -2.70 13.70 3.03
CA LEU A 25 -2.07 12.62 2.26
C LEU A 25 -0.59 12.92 1.97
N ALA A 26 -0.25 14.16 1.60
CA ALA A 26 1.15 14.55 1.41
C ALA A 26 1.94 14.46 2.73
N LYS A 27 1.36 14.94 3.84
CA LYS A 27 1.97 14.79 5.17
C LYS A 27 2.16 13.31 5.55
N ILE A 28 1.16 12.48 5.34
CA ILE A 28 1.23 11.03 5.61
C ILE A 28 2.35 10.38 4.80
N GLY A 29 2.45 10.68 3.51
CA GLY A 29 3.51 10.16 2.65
C GLY A 29 4.90 10.53 3.14
N TYR A 30 5.11 11.79 3.51
CA TYR A 30 6.36 12.26 4.09
C TYR A 30 6.69 11.56 5.41
N CYS A 31 5.73 11.53 6.35
CA CYS A 31 5.92 10.93 7.67
C CYS A 31 6.20 9.44 7.58
N PHE A 32 5.53 8.73 6.66
CA PHE A 32 5.79 7.31 6.42
C PHE A 32 7.21 7.09 5.90
N ALA A 33 7.63 7.80 4.86
CA ALA A 33 8.98 7.67 4.32
C ALA A 33 10.05 8.05 5.36
N LYS A 34 9.81 9.12 6.14
CA LYS A 34 10.72 9.55 7.21
C LYS A 34 10.85 8.53 8.33
N GLU A 35 9.74 7.90 8.74
CA GLU A 35 9.75 6.84 9.76
C GLU A 35 10.50 5.59 9.26
N MET A 36 10.28 5.21 8.00
CA MET A 36 10.83 3.97 7.47
C MET A 36 12.32 4.08 7.07
N PHE A 37 12.78 5.25 6.68
CA PHE A 37 14.12 5.44 6.12
C PHE A 37 14.99 6.45 6.89
N GLY A 38 14.41 7.21 7.83
CA GLY A 38 15.14 8.27 8.53
C GLY A 38 15.56 9.39 7.57
N ASP A 39 16.87 9.66 7.51
CA ASP A 39 17.47 10.60 6.57
C ASP A 39 17.98 9.93 5.28
N ASP A 40 17.95 8.59 5.25
CA ASP A 40 18.28 7.82 4.06
C ASP A 40 17.14 7.90 3.03
N LYS A 41 17.42 7.41 1.83
CA LYS A 41 16.45 7.32 0.74
C LYS A 41 16.09 5.88 0.50
N GLY A 42 14.83 5.66 0.19
CA GLY A 42 14.32 4.34 -0.15
C GLY A 42 13.34 4.37 -1.31
N VAL A 43 12.68 3.24 -1.52
CA VAL A 43 11.66 3.06 -2.55
C VAL A 43 10.35 2.67 -1.86
N VAL A 44 9.29 3.41 -2.15
CA VAL A 44 7.94 3.10 -1.72
C VAL A 44 7.14 2.58 -2.90
N ILE A 45 6.73 1.32 -2.85
CA ILE A 45 5.80 0.76 -3.83
C ILE A 45 4.38 1.11 -3.40
N ILE A 46 3.59 1.64 -4.33
CA ILE A 46 2.17 1.95 -4.09
C ILE A 46 1.32 1.18 -5.09
N GLY A 47 0.39 0.37 -4.58
CA GLY A 47 -0.66 -0.26 -5.37
C GLY A 47 -2.05 0.21 -4.94
N HIS A 48 -3.08 -0.09 -5.74
CA HIS A 48 -4.46 0.27 -5.39
C HIS A 48 -5.47 -0.81 -5.81
N ASP A 49 -6.66 -0.74 -5.22
CA ASP A 49 -7.76 -1.68 -5.47
C ASP A 49 -8.72 -1.26 -6.59
N GLY A 50 -8.43 -0.17 -7.30
CA GLY A 50 -9.23 0.31 -8.45
C GLY A 50 -10.32 1.32 -8.10
N ARG A 51 -10.39 1.86 -6.88
CA ARG A 51 -11.31 2.94 -6.52
C ARG A 51 -11.00 4.20 -7.30
N GLU A 52 -12.02 4.95 -7.71
CA GLU A 52 -11.92 6.19 -8.49
C GLU A 52 -10.98 7.23 -7.85
N SER A 53 -10.96 7.29 -6.52
CA SER A 53 -10.11 8.23 -5.77
C SER A 53 -8.65 7.80 -5.64
N SER A 54 -8.26 6.63 -6.12
CA SER A 54 -6.92 6.07 -5.92
C SER A 54 -5.82 6.94 -6.52
N ASP A 55 -6.01 7.45 -7.72
CA ASP A 55 -5.01 8.31 -8.41
C ASP A 55 -4.72 9.60 -7.61
N MET A 56 -5.77 10.24 -7.09
CA MET A 56 -5.62 11.43 -6.26
C MET A 56 -4.84 11.12 -4.98
N ILE A 57 -5.13 9.99 -4.34
CA ILE A 57 -4.44 9.56 -3.12
C ILE A 57 -2.97 9.25 -3.41
N ILE A 58 -2.70 8.45 -4.45
CA ILE A 58 -1.34 8.10 -4.87
C ILE A 58 -0.54 9.36 -5.18
N LYS A 59 -1.10 10.28 -5.98
CA LYS A 59 -0.45 11.54 -6.33
C LYS A 59 -0.03 12.34 -5.09
N ASN A 60 -0.90 12.48 -4.11
CA ASN A 60 -0.58 13.29 -2.93
C ASN A 60 0.36 12.56 -1.95
N LEU A 61 0.21 11.26 -1.74
CA LEU A 61 1.21 10.48 -1.00
C LEU A 61 2.61 10.61 -1.61
N SER A 62 2.68 10.52 -2.94
CA SER A 62 3.95 10.60 -3.68
C SER A 62 4.63 11.95 -3.53
N LYS A 63 3.88 13.06 -3.47
CA LYS A 63 4.45 14.39 -3.16
C LYS A 63 5.22 14.38 -1.84
N GLY A 64 4.61 13.81 -0.81
CA GLY A 64 5.24 13.74 0.51
C GLY A 64 6.45 12.80 0.54
N ILE A 65 6.33 11.61 -0.05
CA ILE A 65 7.42 10.65 -0.13
C ILE A 65 8.61 11.26 -0.89
N SER A 66 8.36 11.91 -2.02
CA SER A 66 9.39 12.58 -2.80
C SER A 66 10.00 13.79 -2.08
N ALA A 67 9.23 14.51 -1.27
CA ALA A 67 9.74 15.59 -0.43
C ALA A 67 10.69 15.10 0.67
N GLN A 68 10.54 13.87 1.15
CA GLN A 68 11.51 13.22 2.03
C GLN A 68 12.78 12.79 1.26
N GLY A 69 12.72 12.68 -0.06
CA GLY A 69 13.82 12.29 -0.96
C GLY A 69 13.74 10.86 -1.47
N SER A 70 12.72 10.11 -1.10
CA SER A 70 12.52 8.71 -1.53
C SER A 70 11.80 8.62 -2.87
N GLU A 71 12.02 7.50 -3.57
CA GLU A 71 11.40 7.18 -4.84
C GLU A 71 10.02 6.55 -4.62
N VAL A 72 9.08 6.84 -5.52
CA VAL A 72 7.78 6.17 -5.58
C VAL A 72 7.69 5.32 -6.83
N LYS A 73 7.30 4.07 -6.66
CA LYS A 73 6.92 3.16 -7.75
C LYS A 73 5.45 2.82 -7.67
N ASN A 74 4.66 3.37 -8.59
CA ASN A 74 3.24 3.05 -8.72
C ASN A 74 3.09 1.73 -9.48
N SER A 75 2.56 0.69 -8.82
CA SER A 75 2.32 -0.62 -9.44
C SER A 75 0.97 -0.74 -10.13
N GLY A 76 0.17 0.33 -10.11
CA GLY A 76 -1.17 0.28 -10.66
C GLY A 76 -2.12 -0.60 -9.85
N LEU A 77 -3.05 -1.25 -10.56
CA LEU A 77 -4.03 -2.15 -9.96
C LEU A 77 -3.35 -3.40 -9.37
N ALA A 78 -3.42 -3.53 -8.05
CA ALA A 78 -2.78 -4.61 -7.32
C ALA A 78 -3.62 -5.03 -6.11
N SER A 79 -3.61 -6.31 -5.79
CA SER A 79 -4.26 -6.79 -4.56
C SER A 79 -3.35 -6.56 -3.34
N THR A 80 -3.95 -6.40 -2.16
CA THR A 80 -3.19 -6.27 -0.90
C THR A 80 -2.16 -7.39 -0.70
N PRO A 81 -2.51 -8.68 -0.91
CA PRO A 81 -1.54 -9.76 -0.75
C PRO A 81 -0.43 -9.75 -1.81
N SER A 82 -0.67 -9.20 -3.00
CA SER A 82 0.40 -9.14 -4.02
C SER A 82 1.49 -8.14 -3.65
N ILE A 83 1.13 -6.99 -3.08
CA ILE A 83 2.10 -6.01 -2.54
C ILE A 83 2.90 -6.66 -1.40
N ALA A 84 2.22 -7.27 -0.42
CA ALA A 84 2.86 -7.92 0.71
C ALA A 84 3.83 -9.05 0.27
N ALA A 85 3.40 -9.92 -0.65
CA ALA A 85 4.23 -10.99 -1.17
C ALA A 85 5.45 -10.46 -1.95
N TYR A 86 5.28 -9.44 -2.77
CA TYR A 86 6.39 -8.82 -3.50
C TYR A 86 7.46 -8.28 -2.56
N LEU A 87 7.06 -7.53 -1.53
CA LEU A 87 7.97 -7.01 -0.52
C LEU A 87 8.71 -8.14 0.21
N ASN A 88 7.98 -9.18 0.61
CA ASN A 88 8.56 -10.35 1.28
C ASN A 88 9.59 -11.07 0.41
N ILE A 89 9.30 -11.25 -0.88
CA ILE A 89 10.21 -11.91 -1.84
C ILE A 89 11.48 -11.06 -2.06
N LYS A 90 11.34 -9.75 -2.21
CA LYS A 90 12.48 -8.84 -2.40
C LYS A 90 13.26 -8.61 -1.11
N SER A 91 12.56 -8.49 0.02
CA SER A 91 13.09 -8.36 1.39
C SER A 91 14.30 -7.44 1.54
N THR A 92 14.23 -6.26 0.95
CA THR A 92 15.31 -5.27 0.97
C THR A 92 14.92 -4.12 1.90
N ALA A 93 15.78 -3.78 2.87
CA ALA A 93 15.48 -2.76 3.89
C ALA A 93 15.09 -1.38 3.34
N SER A 94 15.57 -1.03 2.16
CA SER A 94 15.24 0.21 1.46
C SER A 94 13.95 0.13 0.63
N LEU A 95 13.14 -0.92 0.77
CA LEU A 95 11.91 -1.15 0.01
C LEU A 95 10.73 -1.37 0.94
N VAL A 96 9.71 -0.53 0.87
CA VAL A 96 8.49 -0.63 1.66
C VAL A 96 7.26 -0.44 0.78
N GLY A 97 6.05 -0.63 1.31
CA GLY A 97 4.85 -0.58 0.49
C GLY A 97 3.66 0.12 1.12
N ILE A 98 2.81 0.65 0.25
CA ILE A 98 1.49 1.18 0.58
C ILE A 98 0.47 0.52 -0.34
N GLN A 99 -0.62 0.01 0.23
CA GLN A 99 -1.80 -0.39 -0.53
C GLN A 99 -2.90 0.63 -0.32
N VAL A 100 -3.30 1.31 -1.37
CA VAL A 100 -4.44 2.25 -1.37
C VAL A 100 -5.72 1.44 -1.51
N THR A 101 -6.48 1.37 -0.42
CA THR A 101 -7.72 0.58 -0.33
C THR A 101 -8.51 0.94 0.93
N ALA A 102 -9.82 0.87 0.85
CA ALA A 102 -10.70 0.85 2.02
C ALA A 102 -11.37 -0.52 2.21
N SER A 103 -10.82 -1.59 1.61
CA SER A 103 -11.36 -2.95 1.74
C SER A 103 -12.82 -3.03 1.25
N HIS A 104 -13.76 -3.38 2.14
CA HIS A 104 -15.19 -3.52 1.85
C HIS A 104 -16.02 -2.26 2.15
N ASN A 105 -15.39 -1.15 2.49
CA ASN A 105 -16.10 0.10 2.72
C ASN A 105 -16.76 0.63 1.44
N SER A 106 -17.75 1.52 1.62
CA SER A 106 -18.40 2.25 0.55
C SER A 106 -17.39 2.85 -0.46
N TYR A 107 -17.81 3.02 -1.70
CA TYR A 107 -17.00 3.65 -2.75
C TYR A 107 -16.57 5.10 -2.43
N LYS A 108 -17.30 5.77 -1.51
CA LYS A 108 -16.98 7.12 -1.03
C LYS A 108 -15.79 7.17 -0.08
N ASP A 109 -15.40 6.01 0.46
CA ASP A 109 -14.27 5.88 1.37
C ASP A 109 -13.06 5.39 0.60
N ASN A 110 -11.88 5.74 1.10
CA ASN A 110 -10.63 5.12 0.72
C ASN A 110 -9.66 5.10 1.92
N GLY A 111 -8.49 4.55 1.74
CA GLY A 111 -7.50 4.46 2.81
C GLY A 111 -6.18 3.92 2.36
N MET A 112 -5.32 3.64 3.31
CA MET A 112 -3.98 3.14 3.08
C MET A 112 -3.61 2.09 4.11
N LYS A 113 -3.02 0.99 3.65
CA LYS A 113 -2.34 -0.01 4.47
C LYS A 113 -0.85 0.11 4.23
N PHE A 114 -0.06 0.04 5.28
CA PHE A 114 1.38 0.27 5.26
C PHE A 114 2.12 -1.03 5.56
N PHE A 115 3.14 -1.32 4.77
CA PHE A 115 3.93 -2.54 4.85
C PHE A 115 5.42 -2.21 4.98
N ASN A 116 6.09 -2.95 5.85
CA ASN A 116 7.54 -2.92 5.97
C ASN A 116 8.21 -3.74 4.85
N HIS A 117 9.54 -3.75 4.83
CA HIS A 117 10.34 -4.45 3.84
C HIS A 117 10.16 -5.97 3.80
N THR A 118 9.61 -6.56 4.86
CA THR A 118 9.31 -8.00 4.90
C THR A 118 7.88 -8.34 4.48
N GLY A 119 7.10 -7.34 4.04
CA GLY A 119 5.72 -7.51 3.60
C GLY A 119 4.69 -7.62 4.73
N PHE A 120 5.11 -7.45 5.97
CA PHE A 120 4.18 -7.37 7.11
C PHE A 120 3.69 -5.94 7.30
N LYS A 121 2.52 -5.81 7.91
CA LYS A 121 2.02 -4.53 8.41
C LYS A 121 3.08 -3.87 9.29
N ILE A 122 3.26 -2.55 9.19
CA ILE A 122 4.13 -1.80 10.10
C ILE A 122 3.71 -1.99 11.56
N SER A 123 4.67 -1.87 12.48
CA SER A 123 4.44 -2.06 13.92
C SER A 123 3.59 -0.93 14.51
N GLN A 124 2.99 -1.16 15.66
CA GLN A 124 2.31 -0.12 16.43
C GLN A 124 3.24 1.04 16.80
N THR A 125 4.53 0.75 17.02
CA THR A 125 5.54 1.77 17.27
C THR A 125 5.70 2.68 16.04
N ASN A 126 5.83 2.10 14.83
CA ASN A 126 5.89 2.90 13.61
C ASN A 126 4.60 3.73 13.41
N GLU A 127 3.41 3.14 13.64
CA GLU A 127 2.14 3.88 13.56
C GLU A 127 2.12 5.07 14.52
N SER A 128 2.59 4.89 15.76
CA SER A 128 2.65 5.94 16.78
C SER A 128 3.64 7.04 16.39
N ASN A 129 4.81 6.68 15.86
CA ASN A 129 5.82 7.63 15.40
C ASN A 129 5.31 8.44 14.20
N ILE A 130 4.70 7.78 13.20
CA ILE A 130 4.07 8.46 12.05
C ILE A 130 2.98 9.42 12.54
N ASN A 131 2.14 9.00 13.47
CA ASN A 131 1.10 9.84 14.03
C ASN A 131 1.68 11.08 14.73
N SER A 132 2.74 10.92 15.51
CA SER A 132 3.43 12.03 16.19
C SER A 132 4.08 12.97 15.18
N LEU A 133 4.77 12.46 14.17
CA LEU A 133 5.34 13.26 13.09
C LEU A 133 4.25 14.03 12.33
N PHE A 134 3.13 13.37 12.01
CA PHE A 134 2.01 14.00 11.30
C PHE A 134 1.46 15.21 12.04
N HIS A 135 1.27 15.12 13.34
CA HIS A 135 0.73 16.23 14.14
C HIS A 135 1.73 17.34 14.37
N ASN A 136 3.01 17.04 14.45
CA ASN A 136 4.08 18.00 14.71
C ASN A 136 4.59 18.69 13.43
N LEU A 137 4.26 18.19 12.24
CA LEU A 137 4.69 18.76 10.98
C LEU A 137 3.81 19.99 10.65
N GLU A 138 4.33 21.20 10.90
CA GLU A 138 3.59 22.46 10.70
C GLU A 138 3.39 22.78 9.22
N SER A 139 4.46 22.70 8.44
CA SER A 139 4.45 22.95 6.99
C SER A 139 5.44 22.05 6.27
N MET A 140 5.16 21.80 5.00
CA MET A 140 6.00 20.99 4.13
C MET A 140 6.02 21.61 2.75
N ASN A 141 7.23 21.85 2.22
CA ASN A 141 7.41 22.22 0.82
C ASN A 141 7.49 20.97 -0.03
N TYR A 142 6.59 20.81 -0.95
CA TYR A 142 6.62 19.73 -1.92
C TYR A 142 6.31 20.26 -3.32
N GLN A 143 6.93 19.64 -4.31
CA GLN A 143 6.68 19.94 -5.71
C GLN A 143 5.59 19.00 -6.27
N ASP A 144 4.95 19.42 -7.34
CA ASP A 144 4.10 18.52 -8.10
C ASP A 144 4.94 17.41 -8.74
N VAL A 145 4.48 16.17 -8.55
CA VAL A 145 5.11 14.98 -9.10
C VAL A 145 4.23 14.38 -10.18
N VAL A 146 4.86 13.95 -11.26
CA VAL A 146 4.19 13.17 -12.30
C VAL A 146 4.33 11.69 -11.93
N ILE A 147 3.22 11.08 -11.58
CA ILE A 147 3.18 9.65 -11.25
C ILE A 147 2.79 8.88 -12.51
N ARG A 148 3.64 7.97 -12.92
CA ARG A 148 3.37 6.99 -13.97
C ARG A 148 3.36 5.61 -13.36
N GLU A 149 2.60 4.69 -13.94
CA GLU A 149 2.77 3.29 -13.58
C GLU A 149 4.20 2.86 -13.90
N SER A 150 4.83 2.22 -12.94
CA SER A 150 6.17 1.69 -13.07
C SER A 150 6.08 0.28 -13.63
N ASP A 151 7.00 -0.08 -14.48
CA ASP A 151 7.13 -1.45 -15.00
C ASP A 151 7.64 -2.39 -13.88
N ILE A 152 6.77 -2.63 -12.92
CA ILE A 152 7.03 -3.54 -11.80
C ILE A 152 6.13 -4.75 -11.95
N SER A 153 6.74 -5.90 -12.10
CA SER A 153 6.04 -7.19 -12.27
C SER A 153 5.47 -7.75 -10.95
N ILE A 154 4.69 -6.95 -10.20
CA ILE A 154 4.09 -7.38 -8.93
C ILE A 154 3.09 -8.51 -9.16
N LYS A 155 2.25 -8.39 -10.16
CA LYS A 155 1.24 -9.38 -10.51
C LYS A 155 1.88 -10.70 -10.92
N GLU A 156 2.85 -10.66 -11.81
CA GLU A 156 3.58 -11.83 -12.31
C GLU A 156 4.33 -12.51 -11.16
N THR A 157 5.03 -11.74 -10.33
CA THR A 157 5.75 -12.25 -9.15
C THR A 157 4.79 -12.93 -8.18
N TYR A 158 3.61 -12.35 -7.95
CA TYR A 158 2.61 -12.93 -7.06
C TYR A 158 1.99 -14.21 -7.64
N LEU A 159 1.67 -14.21 -8.92
CA LEU A 159 1.15 -15.43 -9.60
C LEU A 159 2.16 -16.56 -9.59
N GLU A 160 3.44 -16.28 -9.80
CA GLU A 160 4.51 -17.27 -9.70
C GLU A 160 4.65 -17.79 -8.27
N PHE A 161 4.64 -16.90 -7.28
CA PHE A 161 4.64 -17.29 -5.87
C PHE A 161 3.49 -18.23 -5.53
N ILE A 162 2.25 -17.90 -5.92
CA ILE A 162 1.08 -18.75 -5.67
C ILE A 162 1.19 -20.10 -6.39
N LYS A 163 1.61 -20.12 -7.66
CA LYS A 163 1.80 -21.37 -8.41
C LYS A 163 2.82 -22.27 -7.71
N ASN A 164 3.95 -21.74 -7.31
CA ASN A 164 4.99 -22.49 -6.61
C ASN A 164 4.50 -22.98 -5.24
N TYR A 165 3.77 -22.15 -4.49
CA TYR A 165 3.19 -22.56 -3.21
C TYR A 165 2.20 -23.72 -3.38
N ILE A 166 1.28 -23.62 -4.34
CA ILE A 166 0.29 -24.68 -4.62
C ILE A 166 0.99 -25.97 -5.04
N SER A 167 1.94 -25.91 -5.97
CA SER A 167 2.64 -27.11 -6.48
C SER A 167 3.45 -27.82 -5.40
N THR A 168 4.00 -27.09 -4.43
CA THR A 168 4.81 -27.67 -3.35
C THR A 168 3.98 -28.15 -2.17
N LYS A 169 2.86 -27.50 -1.86
CA LYS A 169 2.04 -27.80 -0.67
C LYS A 169 0.83 -28.68 -0.94
N LEU A 170 0.37 -28.75 -2.18
CA LEU A 170 -0.83 -29.50 -2.57
C LEU A 170 -0.57 -30.59 -3.64
N PRO A 171 0.46 -31.44 -3.50
CA PRO A 171 0.77 -32.46 -4.52
C PRO A 171 -0.29 -33.55 -4.69
N ILE A 172 -1.28 -33.64 -3.77
CA ILE A 172 -2.18 -34.80 -3.62
C ILE A 172 -3.54 -34.62 -4.31
N LEU A 173 -3.89 -33.38 -4.72
CA LEU A 173 -5.25 -33.10 -5.24
C LEU A 173 -5.53 -33.65 -6.66
N HIS A 174 -4.54 -34.26 -7.34
CA HIS A 174 -4.66 -34.54 -8.76
C HIS A 174 -5.19 -35.94 -9.17
N LYS A 175 -5.36 -36.89 -8.24
CA LYS A 175 -5.64 -38.28 -8.68
C LYS A 175 -7.11 -38.72 -8.67
N ASN A 176 -8.03 -37.99 -7.98
CA ASN A 176 -9.45 -38.42 -7.88
C ASN A 176 -10.47 -37.28 -7.83
N SER A 177 -10.18 -36.13 -8.40
CA SER A 177 -11.13 -35.01 -8.34
C SER A 177 -12.29 -35.21 -9.31
N LYS A 178 -13.50 -35.25 -8.77
CA LYS A 178 -14.73 -35.02 -9.56
C LYS A 178 -14.63 -33.64 -10.23
N LYS A 179 -15.19 -33.49 -11.43
CA LYS A 179 -15.31 -32.18 -12.07
C LYS A 179 -16.03 -31.21 -11.12
N LEU A 180 -15.35 -30.13 -10.74
CA LEU A 180 -15.94 -29.08 -9.92
C LEU A 180 -16.42 -27.95 -10.84
N PHE A 181 -17.63 -27.44 -10.59
CA PHE A 181 -18.06 -26.17 -11.12
C PHE A 181 -17.71 -25.08 -10.10
N VAL A 182 -16.96 -24.06 -10.53
CA VAL A 182 -16.53 -22.96 -9.67
C VAL A 182 -17.02 -21.66 -10.29
N ILE A 183 -17.70 -20.86 -9.51
CA ILE A 183 -18.12 -19.50 -9.88
C ILE A 183 -17.25 -18.53 -9.07
N PHE A 184 -16.60 -17.61 -9.76
CA PHE A 184 -15.81 -16.54 -9.13
C PHE A 184 -16.57 -15.23 -9.27
N ASP A 185 -16.88 -14.58 -8.15
CA ASP A 185 -17.33 -13.20 -8.11
C ASP A 185 -16.16 -12.33 -7.60
N CYS A 186 -15.58 -11.56 -8.50
CA CYS A 186 -14.44 -10.69 -8.20
C CYS A 186 -14.86 -9.31 -7.69
N SER A 187 -16.16 -9.02 -7.61
CA SER A 187 -16.74 -7.76 -7.09
C SER A 187 -16.06 -6.49 -7.63
N ASN A 188 -15.59 -6.51 -8.89
CA ASN A 188 -14.78 -5.45 -9.53
C ASN A 188 -13.47 -5.11 -8.76
N GLY A 189 -12.99 -6.02 -7.93
CA GLY A 189 -11.75 -5.85 -7.17
C GLY A 189 -10.47 -6.14 -7.97
N ALA A 190 -9.33 -5.93 -7.33
CA ALA A 190 -7.98 -6.14 -7.90
C ALA A 190 -7.56 -7.63 -7.80
N LEU A 191 -8.30 -8.53 -8.45
CA LEU A 191 -8.01 -9.96 -8.51
C LEU A 191 -7.46 -10.36 -9.88
#